data_67efcfc1e47383ef1ddac9c9a6d9f73b
#
_entry.id   67efcfc1e47383ef1ddac9c9a6d9f73b
#
_cell.length_a   1.000
_cell.length_b   1.000
_cell.length_c   1.000
_cell.angle_alpha   90.00
_cell.angle_beta   90.00
_cell.angle_gamma   90.00
#
_symmetry.space_group_name_H-M   'P 1'
#
loop_
_entity.id
_entity.type
_entity.pdbx_description
1 polymer ?
#
loop_
_entity_poly.entity_id
_entity_poly.type
_entity_poly.pdbx_seq_one_letter_code
_entity_poly.pdbx_strand_id
1 'polypeptide(L)'
;GSEMCIRDSAIGNAKVREKLVLKCLPNPNLWYPNLIDPSVITSQRVHLGQGNIICTSVIMTTNIEIGNFNLICNRSIVGHDDEIGDYNTLYPGVLLSGDVHLKTETEIGTGSQIIQGLHITDEVIMGAGSTVIEDINEAGTYVGVPVRRVNNEE
;
A
#
# COMPACT_ATOMS: atom_id res chain seq x y z
N GLY A 1 -10.15 6.81 25.10
CA GLY A 1 -10.10 7.49 24.01
C GLY A 1 -9.18 7.28 22.83
N SER A 2 -7.87 7.00 22.99
CA SER A 2 -6.93 6.96 21.86
C SER A 2 -7.00 5.68 20.99
N GLU A 3 -7.64 4.63 21.47
CA GLU A 3 -7.69 3.34 20.77
C GLU A 3 -8.66 3.30 19.57
N MET A 4 -9.61 4.22 19.50
CA MET A 4 -10.67 4.18 18.50
C MET A 4 -10.18 4.48 17.08
N CYS A 5 -9.19 5.35 16.90
CA CYS A 5 -8.71 5.74 15.57
C CYS A 5 -7.87 4.68 14.87
N ILE A 6 -7.10 3.86 15.61
CA ILE A 6 -6.32 2.77 15.04
C ILE A 6 -7.25 1.69 14.46
N ARG A 7 -8.31 1.32 15.20
CA ARG A 7 -9.29 0.34 14.75
C ARG A 7 -10.03 0.80 13.49
N ASP A 8 -10.37 2.08 13.43
CA ASP A 8 -11.13 2.67 12.32
C ASP A 8 -10.28 2.90 11.08
N SER A 9 -8.95 2.96 11.20
CA SER A 9 -8.02 3.03 10.06
C SER A 9 -7.63 1.67 9.48
N ALA A 10 -7.96 0.56 10.15
CA ALA A 10 -7.67 -0.81 9.70
C ALA A 10 -8.68 -1.31 8.64
N ILE A 11 -9.03 -0.46 7.67
CA ILE A 11 -9.95 -0.75 6.58
C ILE A 11 -9.16 -0.95 5.30
N GLY A 12 -9.39 -2.08 4.62
CA GLY A 12 -8.68 -2.45 3.38
C GLY A 12 -8.90 -1.45 2.24
N ASN A 13 -10.11 -0.93 2.10
CA ASN A 13 -10.39 0.05 1.04
C ASN A 13 -9.72 1.39 1.32
N ALA A 14 -8.85 1.81 0.40
CA ALA A 14 -8.00 2.99 0.50
C ALA A 14 -8.80 4.28 0.69
N LYS A 15 -9.79 4.53 -0.16
CA LYS A 15 -10.64 5.74 -0.12
C LYS A 15 -11.47 5.83 1.14
N VAL A 16 -11.98 4.71 1.64
CA VAL A 16 -12.75 4.69 2.90
C VAL A 16 -11.83 4.97 4.06
N ARG A 17 -10.63 4.41 4.07
CA ARG A 17 -9.62 4.65 5.12
C ARG A 17 -9.20 6.12 5.15
N GLU A 18 -8.87 6.72 4.01
CA GLU A 18 -8.55 8.14 3.91
C GLU A 18 -9.67 9.02 4.49
N LYS A 19 -10.90 8.80 4.02
CA LYS A 19 -12.06 9.58 4.47
C LYS A 19 -12.28 9.52 5.99
N LEU A 20 -12.01 8.37 6.61
CA LEU A 20 -12.12 8.21 8.07
C LEU A 20 -10.96 8.92 8.79
N VAL A 21 -9.74 8.75 8.31
CA VAL A 21 -8.56 9.42 8.88
C VAL A 21 -8.73 10.94 8.83
N LEU A 22 -9.15 11.50 7.70
CA LEU A 22 -9.36 12.95 7.54
C LEU A 22 -10.39 13.50 8.52
N LYS A 23 -11.39 12.72 8.93
CA LYS A 23 -12.34 13.12 9.99
C LYS A 23 -11.70 13.16 11.37
N CYS A 24 -10.68 12.35 11.61
CA CYS A 24 -10.01 12.26 12.91
C CYS A 24 -8.84 13.26 13.04
N LEU A 25 -8.15 13.59 11.95
CA LEU A 25 -6.96 14.47 11.95
C LEU A 25 -7.14 15.81 12.67
N PRO A 26 -8.30 16.49 12.64
CA PRO A 26 -8.48 17.75 13.37
C PRO A 26 -8.41 17.62 14.89
N ASN A 27 -8.44 16.42 15.45
CA ASN A 27 -8.34 16.22 16.89
C ASN A 27 -6.86 16.20 17.34
N PRO A 28 -6.36 17.23 18.03
CA PRO A 28 -4.95 17.34 18.42
C PRO A 28 -4.53 16.34 19.51
N ASN A 29 -5.48 15.62 20.11
CA ASN A 29 -5.21 14.62 21.13
C ASN A 29 -4.99 13.22 20.54
N LEU A 30 -5.10 13.07 19.21
CA LEU A 30 -4.86 11.82 18.53
C LEU A 30 -3.44 11.76 17.96
N TRP A 31 -2.83 10.61 18.05
CA TRP A 31 -1.58 10.29 17.42
C TRP A 31 -1.72 8.97 16.68
N TYR A 32 -0.95 8.78 15.65
CA TYR A 32 -1.10 7.68 14.71
C TYR A 32 0.19 6.86 14.64
N PRO A 33 0.42 5.94 15.61
CA PRO A 33 1.61 5.09 15.58
C PRO A 33 1.55 4.14 14.40
N ASN A 34 2.71 3.70 13.95
CA ASN A 34 2.81 2.56 13.05
C ASN A 34 2.59 1.28 13.86
N LEU A 35 1.72 0.40 13.38
CA LEU A 35 1.50 -0.94 13.93
C LEU A 35 2.28 -1.94 13.09
N ILE A 36 3.36 -2.47 13.64
CA ILE A 36 4.26 -3.38 12.93
C ILE A 36 4.28 -4.71 13.65
N ASP A 37 3.91 -5.78 12.95
CA ASP A 37 3.94 -7.13 13.50
C ASP A 37 5.40 -7.54 13.83
N PRO A 38 5.68 -8.19 14.96
CA PRO A 38 7.02 -8.60 15.36
C PRO A 38 7.74 -9.52 14.37
N SER A 39 7.03 -10.20 13.47
CA SER A 39 7.60 -11.08 12.45
C SER A 39 8.05 -10.34 11.19
N VAL A 40 7.86 -9.02 11.11
CA VAL A 40 8.28 -8.22 9.97
C VAL A 40 9.80 -8.19 9.88
N ILE A 41 10.33 -8.47 8.69
CA ILE A 41 11.75 -8.34 8.39
C ILE A 41 11.97 -6.99 7.70
N THR A 42 12.80 -6.15 8.31
CA THR A 42 13.08 -4.81 7.79
C THR A 42 14.53 -4.41 8.04
N SER A 43 15.03 -3.43 7.28
CA SER A 43 16.35 -2.84 7.48
C SER A 43 16.26 -1.45 8.13
N GLN A 44 17.42 -0.94 8.60
CA GLN A 44 17.51 0.42 9.16
C GLN A 44 17.31 1.53 8.11
N ARG A 45 17.30 1.19 6.83
CA ARG A 45 17.09 2.12 5.71
C ARG A 45 15.65 2.06 5.16
N VAL A 46 14.70 1.77 6.02
CA VAL A 46 13.27 1.83 5.71
C VAL A 46 12.67 2.95 6.54
N HIS A 47 12.11 3.93 5.87
CA HIS A 47 11.47 5.08 6.49
C HIS A 47 9.96 4.98 6.34
N LEU A 48 9.26 5.14 7.45
CA LEU A 48 7.80 5.08 7.51
C LEU A 48 7.26 6.42 7.99
N GLY A 49 6.24 6.92 7.32
CA GLY A 49 5.41 7.99 7.86
C GLY A 49 4.66 7.54 9.11
N GLN A 50 3.43 7.92 9.26
CA GLN A 50 2.61 7.57 10.43
C GLN A 50 1.39 6.74 10.08
N GLY A 51 0.85 6.03 11.07
CA GLY A 51 -0.42 5.31 10.95
C GLY A 51 -0.41 4.11 10.02
N ASN A 52 0.77 3.62 9.63
CA ASN A 52 0.89 2.43 8.79
C ASN A 52 0.61 1.16 9.59
N ILE A 53 -0.01 0.18 8.94
CA ILE A 53 -0.24 -1.16 9.49
C ILE A 53 0.55 -2.16 8.64
N ILE A 54 1.57 -2.77 9.24
CA ILE A 54 2.45 -3.74 8.59
C ILE A 54 2.19 -5.11 9.22
N CYS A 55 1.56 -5.98 8.46
CA CYS A 55 1.10 -7.28 8.94
C CYS A 55 2.21 -8.33 9.00
N THR A 56 1.84 -9.52 9.49
CA THR A 56 2.76 -10.63 9.74
C THR A 56 3.52 -11.07 8.49
N SER A 57 4.81 -11.39 8.67
CA SER A 57 5.70 -11.94 7.62
C SER A 57 5.89 -11.03 6.40
N VAL A 58 5.68 -9.73 6.55
CA VAL A 58 6.07 -8.75 5.53
C VAL A 58 7.58 -8.61 5.51
N ILE A 59 8.15 -8.48 4.33
CA ILE A 59 9.59 -8.24 4.12
C ILE A 59 9.76 -6.89 3.45
N MET A 60 10.52 -6.00 4.07
CA MET A 60 10.94 -4.71 3.51
C MET A 60 12.47 -4.71 3.42
N THR A 61 13.01 -4.59 2.21
CA THR A 61 14.44 -4.80 1.99
C THR A 61 15.28 -3.59 2.42
N THR A 62 15.58 -2.65 1.54
CA THR A 62 16.46 -1.52 1.87
C THR A 62 16.14 -0.27 1.04
N ASN A 63 16.44 0.92 1.57
CA ASN A 63 16.23 2.22 0.93
C ASN A 63 14.76 2.42 0.52
N ILE A 64 13.83 2.14 1.42
CA ILE A 64 12.40 2.20 1.15
C ILE A 64 11.79 3.41 1.85
N GLU A 65 10.99 4.15 1.13
CA GLU A 65 10.21 5.27 1.65
C GLU A 65 8.71 4.92 1.61
N ILE A 66 8.06 4.93 2.75
CA ILE A 66 6.62 4.64 2.87
C ILE A 66 5.94 5.82 3.55
N GLY A 67 4.95 6.39 2.90
CA GLY A 67 4.15 7.49 3.40
C GLY A 67 3.27 7.12 4.59
N ASN A 68 2.04 7.61 4.60
CA ASN A 68 1.15 7.55 5.74
C ASN A 68 -0.05 6.64 5.51
N PHE A 69 -0.53 6.03 6.58
CA PHE A 69 -1.80 5.28 6.62
C PHE A 69 -1.90 4.16 5.58
N ASN A 70 -0.78 3.54 5.24
CA ASN A 70 -0.76 2.37 4.36
C ASN A 70 -1.09 1.10 5.14
N LEU A 71 -1.70 0.13 4.45
CA LEU A 71 -1.94 -1.21 4.94
C LEU A 71 -1.15 -2.20 4.07
N ILE A 72 -0.12 -2.81 4.65
CA ILE A 72 0.68 -3.84 3.99
C ILE A 72 0.35 -5.18 4.63
N CYS A 73 -0.38 -6.01 3.90
CA CYS A 73 -0.90 -7.28 4.38
C CYS A 73 0.17 -8.39 4.37
N ASN A 74 -0.21 -9.49 4.99
CA ASN A 74 0.64 -10.66 5.26
C ASN A 74 1.43 -11.14 4.04
N ARG A 75 2.72 -11.48 4.25
CA ARG A 75 3.61 -12.06 3.24
C ARG A 75 3.87 -11.18 2.01
N SER A 76 3.56 -9.90 2.08
CA SER A 76 3.95 -8.98 1.02
C SER A 76 5.45 -8.68 1.09
N ILE A 77 6.04 -8.41 -0.06
CA ILE A 77 7.44 -8.06 -0.19
C ILE A 77 7.53 -6.68 -0.83
N VAL A 78 8.25 -5.78 -0.16
CA VAL A 78 8.60 -4.45 -0.65
C VAL A 78 10.08 -4.47 -0.99
N GLY A 79 10.39 -4.27 -2.27
CA GLY A 79 11.74 -4.36 -2.84
C GLY A 79 12.61 -3.16 -2.46
N HIS A 80 13.86 -3.21 -2.90
CA HIS A 80 14.81 -2.12 -2.66
C HIS A 80 14.42 -0.87 -3.45
N ASP A 81 14.65 0.29 -2.86
CA ASP A 81 14.41 1.59 -3.48
C ASP A 81 12.94 1.86 -3.84
N ASP A 82 11.99 1.08 -3.27
CA ASP A 82 10.56 1.32 -3.47
C ASP A 82 10.10 2.60 -2.76
N GLU A 83 9.25 3.36 -3.44
CA GLU A 83 8.56 4.52 -2.88
C GLU A 83 7.05 4.27 -2.87
N ILE A 84 6.45 4.30 -1.69
CA ILE A 84 5.03 4.08 -1.50
C ILE A 84 4.41 5.34 -0.89
N GLY A 85 3.47 5.96 -1.59
CA GLY A 85 2.77 7.15 -1.12
C GLY A 85 1.83 6.87 0.06
N ASP A 86 0.74 7.60 0.13
CA ASP A 86 -0.21 7.52 1.25
C ASP A 86 -1.42 6.63 0.93
N TYR A 87 -2.03 6.08 1.98
CA TYR A 87 -3.30 5.34 1.92
C TYR A 87 -3.31 4.12 0.99
N ASN A 88 -2.18 3.56 0.63
CA ASN A 88 -2.14 2.36 -0.22
C ASN A 88 -2.51 1.10 0.56
N THR A 89 -3.05 0.12 -0.15
CA THR A 89 -3.29 -1.23 0.37
C THR A 89 -2.56 -2.25 -0.51
N LEU A 90 -1.57 -2.92 0.06
CA LEU A 90 -0.98 -4.11 -0.52
C LEU A 90 -1.66 -5.33 0.11
N TYR A 91 -2.51 -6.00 -0.64
CA TYR A 91 -3.19 -7.21 -0.15
C TYR A 91 -2.21 -8.39 0.01
N PRO A 92 -2.61 -9.49 0.69
CA PRO A 92 -1.67 -10.56 1.01
C PRO A 92 -0.85 -11.09 -0.16
N GLY A 93 0.46 -11.25 0.04
CA GLY A 93 1.35 -11.84 -0.94
C GLY A 93 1.68 -10.97 -2.15
N VAL A 94 1.47 -9.67 -2.06
CA VAL A 94 1.91 -8.72 -3.10
C VAL A 94 3.43 -8.65 -3.14
N LEU A 95 4.00 -8.62 -4.35
CA LEU A 95 5.43 -8.48 -4.59
C LEU A 95 5.72 -7.21 -5.40
N LEU A 96 6.45 -6.29 -4.80
CA LEU A 96 7.12 -5.17 -5.46
C LEU A 96 8.59 -5.53 -5.65
N SER A 97 9.08 -5.50 -6.91
CA SER A 97 10.40 -6.07 -7.23
C SER A 97 11.58 -5.11 -7.02
N GLY A 98 11.31 -3.86 -6.64
CA GLY A 98 12.31 -2.82 -6.37
C GLY A 98 12.22 -1.66 -7.36
N ASP A 99 12.60 -0.46 -6.86
CA ASP A 99 12.50 0.79 -7.62
C ASP A 99 11.08 1.00 -8.20
N VAL A 100 10.07 0.59 -7.45
CA VAL A 100 8.66 0.73 -7.79
C VAL A 100 8.09 1.96 -7.07
N HIS A 101 7.43 2.82 -7.81
CA HIS A 101 6.83 4.04 -7.29
C HIS A 101 5.30 3.92 -7.30
N LEU A 102 4.72 3.66 -6.16
CA LEU A 102 3.27 3.70 -5.96
C LEU A 102 2.86 5.08 -5.47
N LYS A 103 1.97 5.74 -6.18
CA LYS A 103 1.38 7.01 -5.74
C LYS A 103 0.40 6.77 -4.58
N THR A 104 -0.66 7.49 -4.51
CA THR A 104 -1.60 7.50 -3.39
C THR A 104 -2.87 6.71 -3.71
N GLU A 105 -3.50 6.12 -2.68
CA GLU A 105 -4.78 5.41 -2.79
C GLU A 105 -4.80 4.25 -3.81
N THR A 106 -3.68 3.53 -3.95
CA THR A 106 -3.67 2.30 -4.76
C THR A 106 -4.10 1.08 -3.94
N GLU A 107 -4.79 0.16 -4.57
CA GLU A 107 -5.16 -1.13 -3.99
C GLU A 107 -4.59 -2.26 -4.85
N ILE A 108 -3.54 -2.92 -4.38
CA ILE A 108 -2.85 -3.98 -5.11
C ILE A 108 -3.38 -5.33 -4.65
N GLY A 109 -4.14 -6.02 -5.50
CA GLY A 109 -4.85 -7.26 -5.17
C GLY A 109 -3.94 -8.42 -4.76
N THR A 110 -4.48 -9.35 -4.00
CA THR A 110 -3.77 -10.52 -3.45
C THR A 110 -2.92 -11.24 -4.48
N GLY A 111 -1.65 -11.49 -4.15
CA GLY A 111 -0.71 -12.25 -4.99
C GLY A 111 -0.30 -11.55 -6.28
N SER A 112 -0.58 -10.25 -6.43
CA SER A 112 -0.15 -9.49 -7.59
C SER A 112 1.33 -9.13 -7.53
N GLN A 113 1.92 -8.91 -8.70
CA GLN A 113 3.34 -8.61 -8.85
C GLN A 113 3.54 -7.36 -9.70
N ILE A 114 4.50 -6.53 -9.31
CA ILE A 114 4.94 -5.36 -10.08
C ILE A 114 6.43 -5.53 -10.32
N ILE A 115 6.85 -5.56 -11.59
CA ILE A 115 8.27 -5.69 -11.93
C ILE A 115 9.03 -4.41 -11.60
N GLN A 116 10.35 -4.50 -11.55
CA GLN A 116 11.24 -3.43 -11.14
C GLN A 116 11.11 -2.19 -12.02
N GLY A 117 11.26 -1.00 -11.40
CA GLY A 117 11.43 0.29 -12.08
C GLY A 117 10.14 0.93 -12.59
N LEU A 118 8.98 0.49 -12.12
CA LEU A 118 7.70 0.96 -12.62
C LEU A 118 7.03 2.01 -11.75
N HIS A 119 6.27 2.89 -12.41
CA HIS A 119 5.48 3.94 -11.79
C HIS A 119 3.99 3.63 -11.91
N ILE A 120 3.30 3.70 -10.79
CA ILE A 120 1.86 3.47 -10.68
C ILE A 120 1.21 4.75 -10.15
N THR A 121 0.34 5.34 -10.95
CA THR A 121 -0.35 6.58 -10.57
C THR A 121 -1.35 6.38 -9.43
N ASP A 122 -1.96 7.47 -8.98
CA ASP A 122 -2.98 7.46 -7.93
C ASP A 122 -4.22 6.66 -8.33
N GLU A 123 -4.95 6.18 -7.34
CA GLU A 123 -6.28 5.57 -7.49
C GLU A 123 -6.31 4.36 -8.45
N VAL A 124 -5.26 3.56 -8.47
CA VAL A 124 -5.22 2.30 -9.23
C VAL A 124 -5.71 1.15 -8.36
N ILE A 125 -6.63 0.35 -8.89
CA ILE A 125 -7.08 -0.90 -8.28
C ILE A 125 -6.61 -2.07 -9.14
N MET A 126 -5.82 -2.95 -8.58
CA MET A 126 -5.37 -4.17 -9.25
C MET A 126 -6.15 -5.38 -8.76
N GLY A 127 -6.68 -6.17 -9.70
CA GLY A 127 -7.26 -7.47 -9.37
C GLY A 127 -6.23 -8.45 -8.85
N ALA A 128 -6.69 -9.46 -8.08
CA ALA A 128 -5.81 -10.49 -7.52
C ALA A 128 -5.05 -11.27 -8.61
N GLY A 129 -3.80 -11.66 -8.33
CA GLY A 129 -2.95 -12.44 -9.23
C GLY A 129 -2.52 -11.71 -10.49
N SER A 130 -2.59 -10.39 -10.50
CA SER A 130 -2.21 -9.56 -11.65
C SER A 130 -0.71 -9.33 -11.72
N THR A 131 -0.18 -9.11 -12.93
CA THR A 131 1.24 -8.77 -13.13
C THR A 131 1.37 -7.51 -13.96
N VAL A 132 2.05 -6.51 -13.42
CA VAL A 132 2.37 -5.25 -14.11
C VAL A 132 3.76 -5.33 -14.71
N ILE A 133 3.86 -5.00 -16.00
CA ILE A 133 5.12 -5.03 -16.77
C ILE A 133 5.42 -3.69 -17.47
N GLU A 134 4.59 -2.68 -17.29
CA GLU A 134 4.74 -1.32 -17.82
C GLU A 134 4.06 -0.33 -16.90
N ASP A 135 4.43 0.94 -16.98
CA ASP A 135 3.87 2.00 -16.15
C ASP A 135 2.35 2.10 -16.27
N ILE A 136 1.69 2.39 -15.16
CA ILE A 136 0.26 2.70 -15.14
C ILE A 136 0.09 4.19 -14.87
N ASN A 137 -0.29 4.93 -15.92
CA ASN A 137 -0.39 6.38 -15.90
C ASN A 137 -1.82 6.92 -15.74
N GLU A 138 -2.81 6.04 -15.71
CA GLU A 138 -4.22 6.43 -15.57
C GLU A 138 -4.88 5.68 -14.42
N ALA A 139 -5.64 6.40 -13.59
CA ALA A 139 -6.46 5.80 -12.55
C ALA A 139 -7.46 4.80 -13.12
N GLY A 140 -7.78 3.76 -12.38
CA GLY A 140 -8.77 2.77 -12.80
C GLY A 140 -8.49 1.36 -12.29
N THR A 141 -9.27 0.41 -12.79
CA THR A 141 -9.14 -1.00 -12.43
C THR A 141 -8.35 -1.75 -13.51
N TYR A 142 -7.37 -2.53 -13.07
CA TYR A 142 -6.48 -3.30 -13.93
C TYR A 142 -6.47 -4.77 -13.50
N VAL A 143 -6.55 -5.70 -14.46
CA VAL A 143 -6.56 -7.15 -14.17
C VAL A 143 -5.74 -7.92 -15.20
N GLY A 144 -5.24 -9.08 -14.79
CA GLY A 144 -4.63 -10.06 -15.69
C GLY A 144 -3.10 -10.09 -15.69
N VAL A 145 -2.54 -10.94 -16.56
CA VAL A 145 -1.09 -11.19 -16.74
C VAL A 145 -0.76 -11.15 -18.22
N PRO A 146 -0.15 -10.07 -18.74
CA PRO A 146 0.03 -8.78 -18.09
C PRO A 146 -1.30 -8.05 -17.87
N VAL A 147 -1.29 -7.07 -16.99
CA VAL A 147 -2.52 -6.30 -16.69
C VAL A 147 -3.10 -5.59 -17.91
N ARG A 148 -4.42 -5.48 -17.91
CA ARG A 148 -5.18 -4.63 -18.83
C ARG A 148 -6.21 -3.84 -18.03
N ARG A 149 -6.43 -2.60 -18.44
CA ARG A 149 -7.47 -1.76 -17.83
C ARG A 149 -8.84 -2.34 -18.15
N VAL A 150 -9.66 -2.46 -17.12
CA VAL A 150 -11.05 -2.85 -17.26
C VAL A 150 -11.85 -1.59 -17.60
N ASN A 151 -12.44 -1.55 -18.79
CA ASN A 151 -13.44 -0.54 -19.11
C ASN A 151 -14.74 -1.01 -18.47
N ASN A 152 -15.27 -0.24 -17.52
CA ASN A 152 -16.64 -0.43 -17.07
C ASN A 152 -17.57 -0.01 -18.24
N GLU A 153 -17.87 -0.95 -19.11
CA GLU A 153 -19.05 -0.80 -19.97
C GLU A 153 -20.25 -0.92 -19.03
N GLU A 154 -21.06 0.13 -18.97
CA GLU A 154 -22.31 0.21 -18.24
C GLU A 154 -23.35 -0.84 -18.77
#